data_9a69d5f691462ddc201265f543978d20
#
_entry.id   9a69d5f691462ddc201265f543978d20
#
_cell.length_a   1.000
_cell.length_b   1.000
_cell.length_c   1.000
_cell.angle_alpha   90.00
_cell.angle_beta   90.00
_cell.angle_gamma   90.00
#
_symmetry.space_group_name_H-M   'P 1'
#
loop_
_entity.id
_entity.type
_entity.pdbx_description
1 polymer ?
#
loop_
_entity_poly.entity_id
_entity_poly.type
_entity_poly.pdbx_seq_one_letter_code
_entity_poly.pdbx_strand_id
1 'polypeptide(L)'
;MNNDNLGLLGKIEYPDDLRKLRVEQLEEVCSELRHVIVEELAVNPGHLASSLGVVELTVALHYVFNTPFDRIVWDVGHQAYGHKMLTGRRGCFSTNRKLHGIRPFPSPMESEYDTFTCGHASNSISAALGMAVAARKTGNDSRHVVAVIGDGAMSGGLAFEGLNNVSSSPNDLLIILNDNDMSIDRAVGGMEKYLLNLDTNATYNRLRFKASQWLHSKGYLNENRRKGLIRLNNALKSALAHQQNIFEGMNIRYFGPFDGNNVSEVVRILEQLKDMRGPKLLHLHTVKGKGYAPAEKEATIWHAPGLFDAETGERIKKEDSPYPLKYQTVFGKTLLELARQNPRIVGVTPAMPTGCSMDIMMKEMPDRVFDVGIAEGHAATFSCGMAKDGLMPFCNIYSAFAQRAYDNIIHDAAVLNLPVVFCFDRSGLVGEDGPTHHGVFDIAALRCVPNLTLCSPMNEAELRCMMYTAQLPDKGTVVIRYPRGRGVMGADWECPFEEIPVGKGRCLRQGTDVAVLSYGPIGNDVVKAIDRIEQSFCKPLDEELLESIASTFRRVVTVEDAQRAGGFGSAVLEWMSDHDKDVTVKRVGLPDRFIEHGTVGQLRHIAGTDIDAIVDAITNTSNIHS
;
A
#
# COMPACT_ATOMS: atom_id res chain seq x y z
N MET A 1 18.22 19.27 -12.22
CA MET A 1 18.02 20.12 -13.43
C MET A 1 18.35 21.57 -13.09
N ASN A 2 19.01 22.31 -14.00
CA ASN A 2 19.22 23.74 -13.81
C ASN A 2 17.87 24.47 -13.98
N ASN A 3 17.47 25.29 -13.00
CA ASN A 3 16.23 26.08 -13.04
C ASN A 3 16.15 27.03 -14.26
N ASP A 4 17.28 27.35 -14.87
CA ASP A 4 17.37 28.26 -16.03
C ASP A 4 16.73 27.73 -17.31
N ASN A 5 16.49 26.41 -17.41
CA ASN A 5 15.85 25.77 -18.56
C ASN A 5 14.32 25.52 -18.36
N LEU A 6 13.77 25.89 -17.20
CA LEU A 6 12.36 25.72 -16.89
C LEU A 6 11.66 27.10 -16.97
N GLY A 7 10.74 27.28 -17.88
CA GLY A 7 10.03 28.55 -18.12
C GLY A 7 9.33 29.13 -16.90
N LEU A 8 8.03 28.96 -16.80
CA LEU A 8 7.23 29.43 -15.64
C LEU A 8 7.49 28.60 -14.39
N LEU A 9 7.61 27.28 -14.53
CA LEU A 9 7.87 26.38 -13.40
C LEU A 9 9.17 26.72 -12.68
N GLY A 10 10.20 27.19 -13.41
CA GLY A 10 11.47 27.62 -12.84
C GLY A 10 11.35 28.75 -11.82
N LYS A 11 10.27 29.56 -11.90
CA LYS A 11 9.98 30.69 -11.00
C LYS A 11 9.10 30.29 -9.80
N ILE A 12 8.65 29.05 -9.74
CA ILE A 12 7.77 28.55 -8.68
C ILE A 12 8.58 27.66 -7.74
N GLU A 13 8.81 28.11 -6.53
CA GLU A 13 9.40 27.29 -5.46
C GLU A 13 8.32 26.76 -4.52
N TYR A 14 7.35 27.62 -4.18
CA TYR A 14 6.24 27.32 -3.26
C TYR A 14 4.90 27.72 -3.87
N PRO A 15 3.77 27.23 -3.33
CA PRO A 15 2.42 27.57 -3.82
C PRO A 15 2.13 29.07 -3.87
N ASP A 16 2.76 29.88 -3.03
CA ASP A 16 2.64 31.35 -3.07
C ASP A 16 3.14 31.95 -4.38
N ASP A 17 4.15 31.36 -5.00
CA ASP A 17 4.65 31.81 -6.29
C ASP A 17 3.68 31.41 -7.42
N LEU A 18 3.12 30.20 -7.33
CA LEU A 18 2.11 29.73 -8.28
C LEU A 18 0.87 30.63 -8.30
N ARG A 19 0.42 31.09 -7.12
CA ARG A 19 -0.75 31.99 -6.97
C ARG A 19 -0.55 33.40 -7.55
N LYS A 20 0.68 33.80 -7.87
CA LYS A 20 0.97 35.07 -8.56
C LYS A 20 0.72 35.01 -10.06
N LEU A 21 0.57 33.82 -10.64
CA LEU A 21 0.33 33.64 -12.06
C LEU A 21 -1.14 33.86 -12.40
N ARG A 22 -1.40 34.18 -13.67
CA ARG A 22 -2.76 34.22 -14.23
C ARG A 22 -3.20 32.80 -14.56
N VAL A 23 -4.51 32.54 -14.54
CA VAL A 23 -5.09 31.20 -14.79
C VAL A 23 -4.67 30.67 -16.16
N GLU A 24 -4.56 31.53 -17.18
CA GLU A 24 -4.17 31.14 -18.55
C GLU A 24 -2.72 30.63 -18.64
N GLN A 25 -1.89 30.92 -17.65
CA GLN A 25 -0.49 30.46 -17.59
C GLN A 25 -0.33 29.09 -16.92
N LEU A 26 -1.38 28.59 -16.25
CA LEU A 26 -1.31 27.35 -15.50
C LEU A 26 -1.17 26.11 -16.40
N GLU A 27 -1.67 26.17 -17.64
CA GLU A 27 -1.50 25.09 -18.62
C GLU A 27 -0.02 24.88 -18.99
N GLU A 28 0.73 25.99 -19.16
CA GLU A 28 2.17 25.94 -19.39
C GLU A 28 2.89 25.32 -18.17
N VAL A 29 2.52 25.73 -16.95
CA VAL A 29 3.07 25.12 -15.72
C VAL A 29 2.77 23.62 -15.66
N CYS A 30 1.57 23.18 -16.01
CA CYS A 30 1.21 21.76 -16.07
C CYS A 30 2.06 21.00 -17.08
N SER A 31 2.30 21.57 -18.25
CA SER A 31 3.13 20.97 -19.29
C SER A 31 4.58 20.80 -18.84
N GLU A 32 5.16 21.85 -18.26
CA GLU A 32 6.54 21.84 -17.75
C GLU A 32 6.68 20.87 -16.56
N LEU A 33 5.72 20.86 -15.63
CA LEU A 33 5.73 19.95 -14.49
C LEU A 33 5.66 18.47 -14.93
N ARG A 34 4.83 18.19 -15.92
CA ARG A 34 4.72 16.84 -16.52
C ARG A 34 6.03 16.40 -17.15
N HIS A 35 6.67 17.30 -17.91
CA HIS A 35 7.96 17.03 -18.52
C HIS A 35 9.03 16.68 -17.46
N VAL A 36 9.11 17.49 -16.40
CA VAL A 36 10.06 17.24 -15.29
C VAL A 36 9.76 15.90 -14.60
N ILE A 37 8.50 15.55 -14.38
CA ILE A 37 8.14 14.26 -13.77
C ILE A 37 8.62 13.10 -14.64
N VAL A 38 8.45 13.16 -15.97
CA VAL A 38 8.88 12.11 -16.90
C VAL A 38 10.41 11.97 -16.88
N GLU A 39 11.14 13.07 -17.03
CA GLU A 39 12.61 13.09 -17.03
C GLU A 39 13.21 12.54 -15.73
N GLU A 40 12.70 13.00 -14.59
CA GLU A 40 13.18 12.54 -13.27
C GLU A 40 12.91 11.05 -13.04
N LEU A 41 11.71 10.57 -13.41
CA LEU A 41 11.34 9.18 -13.17
C LEU A 41 11.92 8.21 -14.21
N ALA A 42 12.38 8.69 -15.35
CA ALA A 42 13.13 7.88 -16.32
C ALA A 42 14.44 7.33 -15.73
N VAL A 43 15.13 8.14 -14.91
CA VAL A 43 16.41 7.80 -14.28
C VAL A 43 16.31 7.44 -12.80
N ASN A 44 15.25 7.85 -12.13
CA ASN A 44 14.95 7.56 -10.71
C ASN A 44 13.54 7.00 -10.56
N PRO A 45 13.34 5.69 -10.78
CA PRO A 45 12.02 5.09 -10.91
C PRO A 45 11.08 5.30 -9.73
N GLY A 46 9.80 5.55 -10.03
CA GLY A 46 8.73 5.75 -9.07
C GLY A 46 7.34 5.55 -9.68
N HIS A 47 6.31 6.14 -9.08
CA HIS A 47 4.92 6.06 -9.52
C HIS A 47 4.63 7.10 -10.62
N LEU A 48 4.85 6.72 -11.89
CA LEU A 48 4.77 7.66 -13.02
C LEU A 48 3.32 7.97 -13.44
N ALA A 49 2.60 6.97 -13.93
CA ALA A 49 1.29 7.21 -14.56
C ALA A 49 0.26 7.85 -13.61
N SER A 50 0.29 7.48 -12.33
CA SER A 50 -0.60 8.05 -11.32
C SER A 50 -0.31 9.54 -11.08
N SER A 51 0.97 9.94 -11.06
CA SER A 51 1.37 11.34 -10.88
C SER A 51 1.06 12.18 -12.12
N LEU A 52 1.24 11.63 -13.32
CA LEU A 52 0.91 12.32 -14.58
C LEU A 52 -0.59 12.59 -14.73
N GLY A 53 -1.44 11.67 -14.25
CA GLY A 53 -2.89 11.79 -14.34
C GLY A 53 -3.49 12.94 -13.55
N VAL A 54 -2.78 13.47 -12.53
CA VAL A 54 -3.27 14.49 -11.61
C VAL A 54 -2.45 15.79 -11.61
N VAL A 55 -1.68 16.05 -12.63
CA VAL A 55 -0.88 17.28 -12.73
C VAL A 55 -1.76 18.51 -12.66
N GLU A 56 -2.82 18.58 -13.48
CA GLU A 56 -3.76 19.70 -13.54
C GLU A 56 -4.50 19.88 -12.20
N LEU A 57 -4.97 18.79 -11.62
CA LEU A 57 -5.60 18.80 -10.28
C LEU A 57 -4.65 19.33 -9.22
N THR A 58 -3.38 18.88 -9.23
CA THR A 58 -2.37 19.30 -8.25
C THR A 58 -2.07 20.80 -8.37
N VAL A 59 -1.87 21.30 -9.58
CA VAL A 59 -1.66 22.73 -9.85
C VAL A 59 -2.88 23.54 -9.39
N ALA A 60 -4.10 23.13 -9.75
CA ALA A 60 -5.34 23.79 -9.36
C ALA A 60 -5.53 23.84 -7.84
N LEU A 61 -5.22 22.75 -7.12
CA LEU A 61 -5.31 22.69 -5.66
C LEU A 61 -4.38 23.70 -5.00
N HIS A 62 -3.11 23.76 -5.40
CA HIS A 62 -2.14 24.70 -4.84
C HIS A 62 -2.37 26.15 -5.29
N TYR A 63 -3.06 26.35 -6.40
CA TYR A 63 -3.47 27.66 -6.87
C TYR A 63 -4.65 28.22 -6.05
N VAL A 64 -5.67 27.40 -5.76
CA VAL A 64 -6.91 27.84 -5.13
C VAL A 64 -6.84 27.84 -3.60
N PHE A 65 -6.19 26.83 -3.00
CA PHE A 65 -6.11 26.67 -1.54
C PHE A 65 -4.81 27.25 -0.98
N ASN A 66 -4.93 27.92 0.16
CA ASN A 66 -3.80 28.57 0.84
C ASN A 66 -3.02 27.55 1.69
N THR A 67 -2.34 26.60 1.02
CA THR A 67 -1.47 25.63 1.72
C THR A 67 -0.19 26.32 2.22
N PRO A 68 0.35 25.92 3.39
CA PRO A 68 -0.05 24.80 4.26
C PRO A 68 -1.16 25.11 5.28
N PHE A 69 -1.70 26.34 5.33
CA PHE A 69 -2.81 26.69 6.23
C PHE A 69 -4.05 25.84 5.93
N ASP A 70 -4.48 25.78 4.67
CA ASP A 70 -5.47 24.82 4.18
C ASP A 70 -4.83 23.44 4.09
N ARG A 71 -5.62 22.39 4.32
CA ARG A 71 -5.15 21.02 4.41
C ARG A 71 -5.55 20.21 3.19
N ILE A 72 -4.58 19.61 2.51
CA ILE A 72 -4.80 18.64 1.43
C ILE A 72 -4.32 17.28 1.91
N VAL A 73 -5.22 16.30 2.00
CA VAL A 73 -4.92 14.93 2.38
C VAL A 73 -4.97 14.05 1.14
N TRP A 74 -3.80 13.56 0.72
CA TRP A 74 -3.66 12.65 -0.41
C TRP A 74 -3.92 11.22 0.04
N ASP A 75 -4.83 10.51 -0.64
CA ASP A 75 -5.00 9.07 -0.43
C ASP A 75 -3.86 8.30 -1.11
N VAL A 76 -3.31 7.27 -0.45
CA VAL A 76 -2.11 6.52 -0.87
C VAL A 76 -0.87 7.42 -1.02
N GLY A 77 -0.97 8.54 -1.73
CA GLY A 77 0.13 9.46 -1.99
C GLY A 77 1.05 9.09 -3.16
N HIS A 78 0.75 8.02 -3.89
CA HIS A 78 1.48 7.62 -5.11
C HIS A 78 1.29 8.59 -6.28
N GLN A 79 0.34 9.51 -6.18
CA GLN A 79 0.00 10.55 -7.14
C GLN A 79 0.55 11.93 -6.75
N ALA A 80 1.38 12.04 -5.71
CA ALA A 80 1.74 13.31 -5.09
C ALA A 80 3.13 13.87 -5.52
N TYR A 81 3.71 13.41 -6.62
CA TYR A 81 5.02 13.94 -7.04
C TYR A 81 4.96 15.39 -7.50
N GLY A 82 3.91 15.78 -8.24
CA GLY A 82 3.66 17.18 -8.56
C GLY A 82 3.50 18.05 -7.32
N HIS A 83 2.78 17.56 -6.29
CA HIS A 83 2.67 18.22 -4.99
C HIS A 83 4.04 18.46 -4.34
N LYS A 84 4.92 17.46 -4.29
CA LYS A 84 6.27 17.62 -3.76
C LYS A 84 7.08 18.67 -4.52
N MET A 85 7.00 18.65 -5.86
CA MET A 85 7.74 19.59 -6.72
C MET A 85 7.25 21.03 -6.57
N LEU A 86 5.96 21.27 -6.31
CA LEU A 86 5.38 22.59 -6.10
C LEU A 86 5.49 23.09 -4.64
N THR A 87 6.06 22.28 -3.75
CA THR A 87 6.21 22.60 -2.31
C THR A 87 7.66 22.50 -1.84
N GLY A 88 8.58 23.07 -2.61
CA GLY A 88 9.99 23.28 -2.25
C GLY A 88 10.92 22.08 -2.46
N ARG A 89 10.43 20.96 -3.04
CA ARG A 89 11.23 19.73 -3.18
C ARG A 89 11.65 19.40 -4.61
N ARG A 90 11.38 20.29 -5.58
CA ARG A 90 11.78 20.07 -6.97
C ARG A 90 13.30 19.96 -7.12
N GLY A 91 14.06 20.84 -6.48
CA GLY A 91 15.53 20.89 -6.59
C GLY A 91 16.23 19.63 -6.03
N CYS A 92 15.60 18.90 -5.12
CA CYS A 92 16.13 17.66 -4.54
C CYS A 92 15.35 16.40 -4.98
N PHE A 93 14.44 16.51 -5.96
CA PHE A 93 13.58 15.39 -6.34
C PHE A 93 14.34 14.17 -6.86
N SER A 94 15.52 14.34 -7.44
CA SER A 94 16.43 13.26 -7.82
C SER A 94 16.88 12.36 -6.66
N THR A 95 16.64 12.78 -5.40
CA THR A 95 16.88 11.98 -4.20
C THR A 95 15.65 11.20 -3.74
N ASN A 96 14.51 11.31 -4.44
CA ASN A 96 13.27 10.63 -4.08
C ASN A 96 13.49 9.11 -3.98
N ARG A 97 13.01 8.48 -2.91
CA ARG A 97 13.13 7.03 -2.65
C ARG A 97 14.57 6.54 -2.36
N LYS A 98 15.56 7.44 -2.31
CA LYS A 98 16.95 7.10 -1.97
C LYS A 98 17.21 7.33 -0.48
N LEU A 99 18.09 6.54 0.09
CA LEU A 99 18.50 6.69 1.49
C LEU A 99 18.94 8.14 1.78
N HIS A 100 18.44 8.71 2.87
CA HIS A 100 18.63 10.12 3.27
C HIS A 100 18.09 11.16 2.27
N GLY A 101 17.38 10.73 1.23
CA GLY A 101 16.67 11.61 0.31
C GLY A 101 15.21 11.85 0.73
N ILE A 102 14.42 12.47 -0.17
CA ILE A 102 13.01 12.69 0.09
C ILE A 102 12.23 11.36 0.07
N ARG A 103 11.19 11.30 0.89
CA ARG A 103 10.37 10.11 1.11
C ARG A 103 9.56 9.75 -0.14
N PRO A 104 9.23 8.47 -0.34
CA PRO A 104 8.43 8.02 -1.49
C PRO A 104 7.01 8.59 -1.49
N PHE A 105 6.43 8.83 -0.31
CA PHE A 105 5.08 9.34 -0.11
C PHE A 105 5.11 10.62 0.74
N PRO A 106 4.07 11.48 0.65
CA PRO A 106 3.93 12.63 1.55
C PRO A 106 4.00 12.23 3.02
N SER A 107 4.73 13.01 3.81
CA SER A 107 4.89 12.78 5.25
C SER A 107 5.08 14.12 5.98
N PRO A 108 4.30 14.39 7.05
CA PRO A 108 4.47 15.58 7.89
C PRO A 108 5.87 15.73 8.51
N MET A 109 6.65 14.63 8.57
CA MET A 109 8.04 14.66 9.03
C MET A 109 9.01 15.18 7.97
N GLU A 110 8.57 15.34 6.71
CA GLU A 110 9.39 15.82 5.60
C GLU A 110 9.06 17.28 5.26
N SER A 111 7.79 17.65 5.27
CA SER A 111 7.32 18.97 4.87
C SER A 111 6.03 19.36 5.59
N GLU A 112 5.90 20.65 5.94
CA GLU A 112 4.67 21.20 6.51
C GLU A 112 3.48 21.18 5.53
N TYR A 113 3.75 21.06 4.23
CA TYR A 113 2.74 20.92 3.18
C TYR A 113 2.17 19.50 3.13
N ASP A 114 2.86 18.51 3.68
CA ASP A 114 2.41 17.12 3.75
C ASP A 114 1.49 16.95 4.97
N THR A 115 0.21 17.08 4.76
CA THR A 115 -0.78 17.20 5.85
C THR A 115 -0.92 15.92 6.68
N PHE A 116 -0.76 14.75 6.06
CA PHE A 116 -0.94 13.44 6.73
C PHE A 116 -0.01 12.39 6.12
N THR A 117 0.32 11.36 6.90
CA THR A 117 1.13 10.23 6.42
C THR A 117 0.34 9.43 5.39
N CYS A 118 0.96 9.22 4.23
CA CYS A 118 0.42 8.44 3.12
C CYS A 118 1.12 7.08 3.00
N GLY A 119 0.66 6.25 2.06
CA GLY A 119 1.20 4.92 1.75
C GLY A 119 0.12 3.85 1.67
N HIS A 120 -0.88 3.90 2.55
CA HIS A 120 -2.02 2.99 2.57
C HIS A 120 -3.28 3.68 2.03
N ALA A 121 -4.07 2.95 1.25
CA ALA A 121 -5.28 3.46 0.62
C ALA A 121 -6.45 3.67 1.61
N SER A 122 -7.43 4.47 1.20
CA SER A 122 -8.76 4.61 1.80
C SER A 122 -8.82 5.38 3.13
N ASN A 123 -7.72 5.97 3.62
CA ASN A 123 -7.70 6.67 4.91
C ASN A 123 -7.94 8.19 4.81
N SER A 124 -7.86 8.78 3.60
CA SER A 124 -7.88 10.23 3.40
C SER A 124 -9.18 10.88 3.87
N ILE A 125 -10.33 10.28 3.60
CA ILE A 125 -11.65 10.84 3.98
C ILE A 125 -11.76 10.93 5.51
N SER A 126 -11.44 9.86 6.22
CA SER A 126 -11.50 9.83 7.68
C SER A 126 -10.54 10.82 8.33
N ALA A 127 -9.29 10.89 7.82
CA ALA A 127 -8.29 11.83 8.31
C ALA A 127 -8.71 13.30 8.06
N ALA A 128 -9.15 13.60 6.85
CA ALA A 128 -9.61 14.94 6.48
C ALA A 128 -10.89 15.35 7.23
N LEU A 129 -11.83 14.43 7.45
CA LEU A 129 -13.01 14.69 8.28
C LEU A 129 -12.61 15.07 9.71
N GLY A 130 -11.69 14.32 10.31
CA GLY A 130 -11.15 14.63 11.64
C GLY A 130 -10.53 16.04 11.70
N MET A 131 -9.77 16.43 10.68
CA MET A 131 -9.17 17.77 10.57
C MET A 131 -10.21 18.87 10.37
N ALA A 132 -11.24 18.64 9.54
CA ALA A 132 -12.32 19.61 9.32
C ALA A 132 -13.15 19.83 10.59
N VAL A 133 -13.43 18.76 11.34
CA VAL A 133 -14.11 18.86 12.65
C VAL A 133 -13.23 19.58 13.68
N ALA A 134 -11.92 19.27 13.72
CA ALA A 134 -10.98 19.93 14.62
C ALA A 134 -10.85 21.44 14.30
N ALA A 135 -10.72 21.81 13.03
CA ALA A 135 -10.66 23.21 12.61
C ALA A 135 -11.88 24.01 13.14
N ARG A 136 -13.07 23.45 12.96
CA ARG A 136 -14.30 24.08 13.48
C ARG A 136 -14.36 24.16 15.01
N LYS A 137 -13.90 23.12 15.70
CA LYS A 137 -13.88 23.09 17.19
C LYS A 137 -12.86 24.04 17.80
N THR A 138 -11.77 24.34 17.07
CA THR A 138 -10.69 25.25 17.50
C THR A 138 -10.85 26.69 17.00
N GLY A 139 -12.00 27.03 16.36
CA GLY A 139 -12.26 28.37 15.85
C GLY A 139 -11.51 28.73 14.56
N ASN A 140 -10.94 27.76 13.86
CA ASN A 140 -10.28 27.94 12.56
C ASN A 140 -11.28 27.72 11.40
N ASP A 141 -12.45 28.34 11.47
CA ASP A 141 -13.56 28.16 10.50
C ASP A 141 -13.21 28.59 9.07
N SER A 142 -12.14 29.39 8.88
CA SER A 142 -11.63 29.79 7.57
C SER A 142 -10.72 28.75 6.92
N ARG A 143 -10.32 27.70 7.64
CA ARG A 143 -9.46 26.64 7.11
C ARG A 143 -10.26 25.69 6.23
N HIS A 144 -9.82 25.52 5.00
CA HIS A 144 -10.37 24.51 4.11
C HIS A 144 -9.64 23.17 4.30
N VAL A 145 -10.38 22.08 4.18
CA VAL A 145 -9.83 20.73 4.24
C VAL A 145 -10.32 19.93 3.03
N VAL A 146 -9.37 19.37 2.30
CA VAL A 146 -9.61 18.64 1.06
C VAL A 146 -9.04 17.22 1.19
N ALA A 147 -9.85 16.20 0.89
CA ALA A 147 -9.40 14.82 0.72
C ALA A 147 -9.35 14.50 -0.77
N VAL A 148 -8.23 14.01 -1.29
CA VAL A 148 -8.08 13.54 -2.67
C VAL A 148 -7.96 12.04 -2.65
N ILE A 149 -8.95 11.35 -3.21
CA ILE A 149 -9.05 9.88 -3.22
C ILE A 149 -9.27 9.37 -4.64
N GLY A 150 -8.59 8.28 -5.01
CA GLY A 150 -8.83 7.59 -6.27
C GLY A 150 -10.02 6.63 -6.21
N ASP A 151 -10.59 6.32 -7.37
CA ASP A 151 -11.68 5.36 -7.56
C ASP A 151 -11.38 3.99 -6.95
N GLY A 152 -10.19 3.43 -7.19
CA GLY A 152 -9.76 2.18 -6.57
C GLY A 152 -9.71 2.23 -5.04
N ALA A 153 -9.17 3.33 -4.46
CA ALA A 153 -9.12 3.52 -3.01
C ALA A 153 -10.50 3.78 -2.39
N MET A 154 -11.46 4.29 -3.17
CA MET A 154 -12.84 4.50 -2.74
C MET A 154 -13.57 3.16 -2.45
N SER A 155 -13.10 2.05 -3.02
CA SER A 155 -13.68 0.71 -2.77
C SER A 155 -13.33 0.14 -1.39
N GLY A 156 -12.37 0.70 -0.67
CA GLY A 156 -11.96 0.20 0.64
C GLY A 156 -12.96 0.52 1.76
N GLY A 157 -13.10 -0.39 2.73
CA GLY A 157 -14.07 -0.27 3.82
C GLY A 157 -13.94 1.04 4.60
N LEU A 158 -12.72 1.46 4.95
CA LEU A 158 -12.48 2.70 5.70
C LEU A 158 -12.95 3.96 4.94
N ALA A 159 -12.90 3.95 3.60
CA ALA A 159 -13.45 5.05 2.80
C ALA A 159 -14.98 5.14 2.94
N PHE A 160 -15.69 4.00 2.93
CA PHE A 160 -17.13 3.93 3.19
C PHE A 160 -17.48 4.34 4.61
N GLU A 161 -16.72 3.93 5.62
CA GLU A 161 -16.89 4.36 7.00
C GLU A 161 -16.73 5.89 7.12
N GLY A 162 -15.70 6.44 6.44
CA GLY A 162 -15.48 7.88 6.35
C GLY A 162 -16.68 8.59 5.72
N LEU A 163 -17.15 8.15 4.54
CA LEU A 163 -18.32 8.70 3.84
C LEU A 163 -19.59 8.64 4.71
N ASN A 164 -19.83 7.52 5.37
CA ASN A 164 -20.99 7.35 6.26
C ASN A 164 -20.98 8.36 7.42
N ASN A 165 -19.80 8.76 7.89
CA ASN A 165 -19.64 9.70 8.99
C ASN A 165 -19.54 11.17 8.57
N VAL A 166 -19.29 11.48 7.30
CA VAL A 166 -19.12 12.85 6.80
C VAL A 166 -20.33 13.73 7.11
N SER A 167 -21.55 13.20 7.06
CA SER A 167 -22.77 13.95 7.36
C SER A 167 -23.17 13.94 8.84
N SER A 168 -22.46 13.19 9.70
CA SER A 168 -22.79 13.05 11.13
C SER A 168 -22.41 14.26 11.98
N SER A 169 -21.46 15.08 11.50
CA SER A 169 -20.99 16.28 12.17
C SER A 169 -20.98 17.47 11.23
N PRO A 170 -21.26 18.70 11.72
CA PRO A 170 -21.11 19.90 10.90
C PRO A 170 -19.64 20.07 10.46
N ASN A 171 -19.40 20.07 9.16
CA ASN A 171 -18.10 20.29 8.54
C ASN A 171 -18.27 20.83 7.13
N ASP A 172 -17.18 21.34 6.55
CA ASP A 172 -17.13 21.89 5.20
C ASP A 172 -16.16 21.09 4.30
N LEU A 173 -15.92 19.81 4.62
CA LEU A 173 -15.00 18.92 3.91
C LEU A 173 -15.31 18.86 2.41
N LEU A 174 -14.29 19.05 1.60
CA LEU A 174 -14.30 18.77 0.17
C LEU A 174 -13.61 17.43 -0.09
N ILE A 175 -14.36 16.47 -0.63
CA ILE A 175 -13.83 15.21 -1.12
C ILE A 175 -13.67 15.33 -2.63
N ILE A 176 -12.48 15.09 -3.17
CA ILE A 176 -12.22 15.01 -4.60
C ILE A 176 -12.01 13.55 -4.95
N LEU A 177 -12.95 13.01 -5.71
CA LEU A 177 -12.85 11.70 -6.31
C LEU A 177 -12.13 11.85 -7.66
N ASN A 178 -10.90 11.33 -7.72
CA ASN A 178 -10.11 11.22 -8.93
C ASN A 178 -10.41 9.89 -9.61
N ASP A 179 -11.26 9.90 -10.60
CA ASP A 179 -11.72 8.71 -11.32
C ASP A 179 -10.96 8.56 -12.64
N ASN A 180 -10.31 7.42 -12.82
CA ASN A 180 -9.59 7.09 -14.05
C ASN A 180 -9.75 5.62 -14.46
N ASP A 181 -10.77 4.95 -13.94
CA ASP A 181 -11.12 3.54 -14.15
C ASP A 181 -10.00 2.54 -13.83
N MET A 182 -9.03 2.95 -12.97
CA MET A 182 -7.84 2.17 -12.72
C MET A 182 -7.42 2.23 -11.25
N SER A 183 -7.18 1.07 -10.66
CA SER A 183 -6.33 0.92 -9.47
C SER A 183 -4.86 0.67 -9.87
N ILE A 184 -4.16 -0.31 -9.31
CA ILE A 184 -2.89 -0.80 -9.88
C ILE A 184 -3.19 -1.54 -11.19
N ASP A 185 -4.09 -2.52 -11.13
CA ASP A 185 -4.75 -3.14 -12.28
C ASP A 185 -6.10 -2.45 -12.54
N ARG A 186 -6.95 -2.95 -13.43
CA ARG A 186 -8.29 -2.39 -13.63
C ARG A 186 -9.09 -2.44 -12.34
N ALA A 187 -9.83 -1.38 -12.05
CA ALA A 187 -10.74 -1.34 -10.93
C ALA A 187 -11.80 -2.46 -11.05
N VAL A 188 -12.26 -2.99 -9.92
CA VAL A 188 -13.24 -4.09 -9.89
C VAL A 188 -14.38 -3.79 -8.94
N GLY A 189 -15.53 -4.43 -9.20
CA GLY A 189 -16.66 -4.42 -8.27
C GLY A 189 -17.82 -3.51 -8.67
N GLY A 190 -18.79 -3.39 -7.75
CA GLY A 190 -20.03 -2.66 -7.98
C GLY A 190 -19.83 -1.15 -7.99
N MET A 191 -18.84 -0.63 -7.25
CA MET A 191 -18.56 0.81 -7.21
C MET A 191 -18.02 1.31 -8.55
N GLU A 192 -17.10 0.60 -9.19
CA GLU A 192 -16.61 0.93 -10.54
C GLU A 192 -17.77 1.03 -11.55
N LYS A 193 -18.60 -0.03 -11.61
CA LYS A 193 -19.77 -0.04 -12.49
C LYS A 193 -20.74 1.13 -12.19
N TYR A 194 -20.86 1.49 -10.92
CA TYR A 194 -21.69 2.61 -10.50
C TYR A 194 -21.10 3.95 -10.97
N LEU A 195 -19.79 4.17 -10.85
CA LEU A 195 -19.11 5.39 -11.30
C LEU A 195 -19.20 5.55 -12.83
N LEU A 196 -18.95 4.49 -13.59
CA LEU A 196 -19.15 4.47 -15.05
C LEU A 196 -20.57 4.86 -15.46
N ASN A 197 -21.59 4.45 -14.71
CA ASN A 197 -22.97 4.84 -14.96
C ASN A 197 -23.24 6.33 -14.64
N LEU A 198 -22.51 6.92 -13.70
CA LEU A 198 -22.61 8.36 -13.43
C LEU A 198 -22.03 9.19 -14.56
N ASP A 199 -20.97 8.73 -15.22
CA ASP A 199 -20.35 9.40 -16.38
C ASP A 199 -21.32 9.52 -17.55
N THR A 200 -22.13 8.51 -17.81
CA THR A 200 -23.13 8.53 -18.90
C THR A 200 -24.23 9.58 -18.71
N ASN A 201 -24.44 10.06 -17.47
CA ASN A 201 -25.41 11.10 -17.12
C ASN A 201 -24.80 12.51 -16.93
N ALA A 202 -23.59 12.73 -17.40
CA ALA A 202 -22.82 13.98 -17.23
C ALA A 202 -23.57 15.25 -17.69
N THR A 203 -24.36 15.17 -18.75
CA THR A 203 -25.13 16.31 -19.29
C THR A 203 -26.16 16.84 -18.29
N TYR A 204 -26.85 15.97 -17.56
CA TYR A 204 -27.83 16.35 -16.53
C TYR A 204 -27.13 17.03 -15.34
N ASN A 205 -26.02 16.48 -14.89
CA ASN A 205 -25.24 17.03 -13.78
C ASN A 205 -24.64 18.40 -14.12
N ARG A 206 -24.14 18.61 -15.34
CA ARG A 206 -23.65 19.90 -15.84
C ARG A 206 -24.77 20.96 -15.94
N LEU A 207 -25.97 20.59 -16.40
CA LEU A 207 -27.13 21.48 -16.45
C LEU A 207 -27.58 21.89 -15.04
N ARG A 208 -27.59 20.98 -14.11
CA ARG A 208 -27.91 21.21 -12.69
C ARG A 208 -26.92 22.15 -12.03
N PHE A 209 -25.62 21.96 -12.28
CA PHE A 209 -24.57 22.84 -11.80
C PHE A 209 -24.72 24.27 -12.32
N LYS A 210 -24.95 24.43 -13.62
CA LYS A 210 -25.24 25.74 -14.25
C LYS A 210 -26.49 26.40 -13.68
N ALA A 211 -27.56 25.66 -13.47
CA ALA A 211 -28.78 26.16 -12.85
C ALA A 211 -28.59 26.62 -11.40
N SER A 212 -27.81 25.88 -10.62
CA SER A 212 -27.41 26.25 -9.25
C SER A 212 -26.60 27.54 -9.23
N GLN A 213 -25.66 27.70 -10.17
CA GLN A 213 -24.87 28.93 -10.33
C GLN A 213 -25.74 30.14 -10.67
N TRP A 214 -26.68 29.97 -11.60
CA TRP A 214 -27.59 31.07 -12.01
C TRP A 214 -28.46 31.52 -10.83
N LEU A 215 -28.97 30.60 -10.01
CA LEU A 215 -29.75 30.90 -8.79
C LEU A 215 -28.89 31.61 -7.72
N HIS A 216 -27.61 31.25 -7.58
CA HIS A 216 -26.69 31.90 -6.65
C HIS A 216 -26.32 33.34 -7.12
N SER A 217 -26.03 33.53 -8.40
CA SER A 217 -25.61 34.81 -8.98
C SER A 217 -26.75 35.86 -8.98
N LYS A 218 -27.99 35.43 -8.90
CA LYS A 218 -29.18 36.28 -8.89
C LYS A 218 -29.72 36.61 -7.49
N GLY A 219 -29.04 36.18 -6.39
CA GLY A 219 -29.42 36.52 -5.01
C GLY A 219 -30.77 35.98 -4.55
N TYR A 220 -31.34 34.99 -5.24
CA TYR A 220 -32.69 34.43 -4.95
C TYR A 220 -32.72 33.52 -3.71
N LEU A 221 -31.61 33.37 -2.97
CA LEU A 221 -31.49 32.46 -1.81
C LEU A 221 -31.50 33.21 -0.48
N ASN A 222 -32.66 33.73 -0.06
CA ASN A 222 -32.89 34.13 1.33
C ASN A 222 -33.32 32.91 2.15
N GLU A 223 -32.83 32.76 3.40
CA GLU A 223 -32.96 31.54 4.22
C GLU A 223 -34.40 31.02 4.41
N ASN A 224 -35.38 31.88 4.46
CA ASN A 224 -36.78 31.48 4.62
C ASN A 224 -37.45 30.95 3.34
N ARG A 225 -36.97 31.31 2.16
CA ARG A 225 -37.41 30.76 0.86
C ARG A 225 -36.70 29.47 0.50
N ARG A 226 -35.53 29.23 1.08
CA ARG A 226 -34.71 28.03 0.91
C ARG A 226 -35.45 26.74 1.29
N LYS A 227 -36.22 26.75 2.41
CA LYS A 227 -37.01 25.57 2.84
C LYS A 227 -38.17 25.22 1.88
N GLY A 228 -38.79 26.21 1.27
CA GLY A 228 -39.83 26.00 0.24
C GLY A 228 -39.25 25.48 -1.08
N LEU A 229 -38.15 26.08 -1.54
CA LEU A 229 -37.44 25.65 -2.75
C LEU A 229 -36.80 24.26 -2.60
N ILE A 230 -36.32 23.92 -1.41
CA ILE A 230 -35.81 22.57 -1.10
C ILE A 230 -36.96 21.54 -1.17
N ARG A 231 -38.14 21.86 -0.64
CA ARG A 231 -39.33 20.99 -0.76
C ARG A 231 -39.82 20.85 -2.19
N LEU A 232 -39.84 21.92 -2.96
CA LEU A 232 -40.23 21.89 -4.37
C LEU A 232 -39.17 21.16 -5.21
N ASN A 233 -37.89 21.39 -4.94
CA ASN A 233 -36.79 20.69 -5.62
C ASN A 233 -36.79 19.18 -5.24
N ASN A 234 -37.11 18.84 -3.99
CA ASN A 234 -37.26 17.45 -3.56
C ASN A 234 -38.51 16.78 -4.14
N ALA A 235 -39.60 17.52 -4.34
CA ALA A 235 -40.80 17.02 -5.02
C ALA A 235 -40.57 16.85 -6.55
N LEU A 236 -39.87 17.78 -7.19
CA LEU A 236 -39.42 17.66 -8.58
C LEU A 236 -38.35 16.56 -8.75
N LYS A 237 -37.45 16.42 -7.76
CA LYS A 237 -36.50 15.29 -7.69
C LYS A 237 -37.24 13.95 -7.58
N SER A 238 -38.25 13.86 -6.71
CA SER A 238 -39.03 12.64 -6.52
C SER A 238 -39.85 12.27 -7.80
N ALA A 239 -40.26 13.26 -8.60
CA ALA A 239 -41.00 13.05 -9.83
C ALA A 239 -40.11 12.76 -11.06
N LEU A 240 -38.85 13.24 -11.06
CA LEU A 240 -37.89 13.11 -12.16
C LEU A 240 -36.71 12.15 -11.86
N ALA A 241 -36.53 11.74 -10.63
CA ALA A 241 -35.36 10.99 -10.20
C ALA A 241 -35.68 9.51 -9.97
N HIS A 242 -35.45 8.70 -10.98
CA HIS A 242 -35.27 7.25 -10.82
C HIS A 242 -33.87 6.88 -10.31
N GLN A 243 -32.97 7.83 -10.03
CA GLN A 243 -31.63 7.56 -9.50
C GLN A 243 -31.15 8.68 -8.56
N GLN A 244 -31.35 8.54 -7.26
CA GLN A 244 -30.52 9.28 -6.30
C GLN A 244 -29.09 8.70 -6.32
N ASN A 245 -28.12 9.59 -6.48
CA ASN A 245 -26.70 9.26 -6.32
C ASN A 245 -26.44 8.80 -4.88
N ILE A 246 -25.64 7.76 -4.68
CA ILE A 246 -25.30 7.19 -3.35
C ILE A 246 -24.74 8.28 -2.41
N PHE A 247 -23.94 9.21 -2.90
CA PHE A 247 -23.35 10.29 -2.10
C PHE A 247 -24.44 11.27 -1.61
N GLU A 248 -25.39 11.60 -2.45
CA GLU A 248 -26.53 12.45 -2.08
C GLU A 248 -27.46 11.74 -1.08
N GLY A 249 -27.60 10.42 -1.21
CA GLY A 249 -28.29 9.60 -0.19
C GLY A 249 -27.63 9.67 1.19
N MET A 250 -26.33 9.87 1.25
CA MET A 250 -25.54 10.10 2.46
C MET A 250 -25.48 11.58 2.88
N ASN A 251 -26.30 12.47 2.28
CA ASN A 251 -26.28 13.92 2.52
C ASN A 251 -24.96 14.62 2.15
N ILE A 252 -24.19 14.07 1.24
CA ILE A 252 -22.99 14.67 0.65
C ILE A 252 -23.38 15.27 -0.70
N ARG A 253 -23.16 16.58 -0.90
CA ARG A 253 -23.49 17.21 -2.18
C ARG A 253 -22.51 16.75 -3.24
N TYR A 254 -23.02 16.20 -4.32
CA TYR A 254 -22.24 15.69 -5.43
C TYR A 254 -22.16 16.70 -6.58
N PHE A 255 -20.95 16.86 -7.13
CA PHE A 255 -20.65 17.71 -8.30
C PHE A 255 -19.79 16.92 -9.28
N GLY A 256 -20.22 16.83 -10.52
CA GLY A 256 -19.47 16.14 -11.57
C GLY A 256 -20.31 15.13 -12.34
N PRO A 257 -19.64 14.25 -13.14
CA PRO A 257 -18.20 14.30 -13.39
C PRO A 257 -17.78 15.49 -14.26
N PHE A 258 -16.55 16.00 -14.05
CA PHE A 258 -15.93 17.04 -14.86
C PHE A 258 -14.56 16.55 -15.37
N ASP A 259 -14.05 17.21 -16.42
CA ASP A 259 -12.72 16.94 -16.95
C ASP A 259 -11.64 17.41 -15.94
N GLY A 260 -10.98 16.45 -15.29
CA GLY A 260 -9.92 16.71 -14.33
C GLY A 260 -8.57 17.06 -14.96
N ASN A 261 -8.42 16.89 -16.28
CA ASN A 261 -7.23 17.28 -17.03
C ASN A 261 -7.35 18.65 -17.73
N ASN A 262 -8.34 19.44 -17.36
CA ASN A 262 -8.46 20.85 -17.76
C ASN A 262 -8.23 21.76 -16.55
N VAL A 263 -7.01 22.27 -16.38
CA VAL A 263 -6.62 23.05 -15.18
C VAL A 263 -7.48 24.30 -14.97
N SER A 264 -7.83 25.02 -16.03
CA SER A 264 -8.65 26.23 -15.95
C SER A 264 -10.10 25.92 -15.51
N GLU A 265 -10.67 24.81 -15.97
CA GLU A 265 -11.99 24.35 -15.53
C GLU A 265 -11.95 23.89 -14.07
N VAL A 266 -10.93 23.12 -13.67
CA VAL A 266 -10.76 22.65 -12.29
C VAL A 266 -10.59 23.83 -11.33
N VAL A 267 -9.75 24.82 -11.64
CA VAL A 267 -9.60 26.06 -10.84
C VAL A 267 -10.95 26.74 -10.64
N ARG A 268 -11.68 27.00 -11.74
CA ARG A 268 -12.98 27.66 -11.68
C ARG A 268 -13.99 26.90 -10.80
N ILE A 269 -13.99 25.56 -10.85
CA ILE A 269 -14.89 24.73 -10.03
C ILE A 269 -14.46 24.80 -8.57
N LEU A 270 -13.17 24.65 -8.28
CA LEU A 270 -12.66 24.70 -6.91
C LEU A 270 -12.92 26.05 -6.23
N GLU A 271 -12.75 27.18 -6.95
CA GLU A 271 -13.08 28.52 -6.44
C GLU A 271 -14.55 28.65 -6.04
N GLN A 272 -15.46 28.00 -6.79
CA GLN A 272 -16.89 28.03 -6.48
C GLN A 272 -17.27 27.10 -5.33
N LEU A 273 -16.54 26.01 -5.14
CA LEU A 273 -16.84 25.01 -4.11
C LEU A 273 -16.17 25.33 -2.76
N LYS A 274 -15.05 26.05 -2.76
CA LYS A 274 -14.24 26.22 -1.54
C LYS A 274 -15.01 26.87 -0.40
N ASP A 275 -15.79 27.92 -0.67
CA ASP A 275 -16.55 28.65 0.34
C ASP A 275 -17.98 28.09 0.56
N MET A 276 -18.32 27.02 -0.12
CA MET A 276 -19.61 26.37 0.01
C MET A 276 -19.70 25.58 1.31
N ARG A 277 -20.68 25.88 2.16
CA ARG A 277 -20.89 25.23 3.46
C ARG A 277 -21.42 23.80 3.31
N GLY A 278 -21.01 22.95 4.23
CA GLY A 278 -21.38 21.52 4.34
C GLY A 278 -20.58 20.61 3.42
N PRO A 279 -20.63 19.30 3.70
CA PRO A 279 -19.82 18.30 3.00
C PRO A 279 -20.18 18.21 1.52
N LYS A 280 -19.18 18.04 0.68
CA LYS A 280 -19.31 17.98 -0.77
C LYS A 280 -18.29 17.04 -1.40
N LEU A 281 -18.67 16.39 -2.48
CA LEU A 281 -17.81 15.56 -3.30
C LEU A 281 -17.75 16.13 -4.72
N LEU A 282 -16.54 16.37 -5.17
CA LEU A 282 -16.21 16.74 -6.54
C LEU A 282 -15.68 15.49 -7.26
N HIS A 283 -16.39 15.04 -8.27
CA HIS A 283 -15.98 13.94 -9.14
C HIS A 283 -15.27 14.48 -10.36
N LEU A 284 -14.01 14.10 -10.53
CA LEU A 284 -13.16 14.45 -11.66
C LEU A 284 -12.80 13.17 -12.42
N HIS A 285 -13.05 13.18 -13.72
CA HIS A 285 -12.55 12.16 -14.62
C HIS A 285 -11.18 12.57 -15.14
N THR A 286 -10.18 11.69 -15.02
CA THR A 286 -8.80 11.95 -15.44
C THR A 286 -8.26 10.80 -16.28
N VAL A 287 -7.19 11.05 -17.01
CA VAL A 287 -6.48 10.02 -17.79
C VAL A 287 -5.19 9.64 -17.07
N LYS A 288 -5.10 8.41 -16.58
CA LYS A 288 -3.89 7.89 -15.97
C LYS A 288 -2.74 7.88 -16.98
N GLY A 289 -1.62 8.52 -16.65
CA GLY A 289 -0.49 8.67 -17.57
C GLY A 289 -0.59 9.83 -18.55
N LYS A 290 -1.55 10.76 -18.35
CA LYS A 290 -1.85 11.91 -19.21
C LYS A 290 -0.63 12.65 -19.72
N GLY A 291 -0.58 12.86 -21.05
CA GLY A 291 0.47 13.61 -21.74
C GLY A 291 1.77 12.82 -21.98
N TYR A 292 1.79 11.50 -21.66
CA TYR A 292 2.86 10.61 -22.04
C TYR A 292 2.31 9.36 -22.72
N ALA A 293 2.36 9.32 -24.03
CA ALA A 293 1.67 8.32 -24.86
C ALA A 293 1.93 6.85 -24.45
N PRO A 294 3.16 6.42 -24.07
CA PRO A 294 3.38 5.07 -23.59
C PRO A 294 2.58 4.76 -22.32
N ALA A 295 2.45 5.72 -21.39
CA ALA A 295 1.75 5.54 -20.13
C ALA A 295 0.22 5.57 -20.29
N GLU A 296 -0.30 6.36 -21.22
CA GLU A 296 -1.73 6.36 -21.54
C GLU A 296 -2.17 5.03 -22.18
N LYS A 297 -1.29 4.41 -22.99
CA LYS A 297 -1.60 3.14 -23.67
C LYS A 297 -1.58 1.94 -22.75
N GLU A 298 -0.65 1.88 -21.78
CA GLU A 298 -0.41 0.71 -20.92
C GLU A 298 -0.27 1.11 -19.44
N ALA A 299 -1.31 1.77 -18.90
CA ALA A 299 -1.30 2.41 -17.58
C ALA A 299 -0.89 1.48 -16.42
N THR A 300 -1.16 0.18 -16.49
CA THR A 300 -0.73 -0.83 -15.50
C THR A 300 0.79 -0.96 -15.47
N ILE A 301 1.42 -1.12 -16.63
CA ILE A 301 2.89 -1.25 -16.74
C ILE A 301 3.56 0.05 -16.28
N TRP A 302 2.99 1.18 -16.68
CA TRP A 302 3.50 2.52 -16.40
C TRP A 302 3.13 3.05 -15.00
N HIS A 303 2.42 2.26 -14.21
CA HIS A 303 2.24 2.58 -12.78
C HIS A 303 3.59 2.69 -12.06
N ALA A 304 4.50 1.72 -12.30
CA ALA A 304 5.88 1.74 -11.80
C ALA A 304 6.82 1.10 -12.84
N PRO A 305 7.20 1.84 -13.91
CA PRO A 305 7.80 1.27 -15.12
C PRO A 305 9.23 0.74 -14.94
N GLY A 306 9.93 1.11 -13.88
CA GLY A 306 11.38 0.93 -13.75
C GLY A 306 12.12 2.00 -14.52
N LEU A 307 13.38 1.74 -14.94
CA LEU A 307 14.16 2.61 -15.78
C LEU A 307 13.63 2.59 -17.22
N PHE A 308 13.60 3.75 -17.87
CA PHE A 308 13.15 3.86 -19.25
C PHE A 308 13.81 5.08 -19.94
N ASP A 309 13.79 5.11 -21.25
CA ASP A 309 14.17 6.26 -22.05
C ASP A 309 12.98 7.23 -22.12
N ALA A 310 13.20 8.49 -21.70
CA ALA A 310 12.13 9.49 -21.59
C ALA A 310 11.52 9.88 -22.94
N GLU A 311 12.31 9.88 -24.03
CA GLU A 311 11.85 10.29 -25.36
C GLU A 311 11.09 9.16 -26.06
N THR A 312 11.66 7.95 -26.05
CA THR A 312 11.10 6.81 -26.81
C THR A 312 10.09 6.02 -26.01
N GLY A 313 10.11 6.07 -24.68
CA GLY A 313 9.34 5.20 -23.81
C GLY A 313 9.86 3.76 -23.78
N GLU A 314 11.04 3.49 -24.30
CA GLU A 314 11.62 2.16 -24.24
C GLU A 314 12.09 1.85 -22.81
N ARG A 315 11.55 0.78 -22.21
CA ARG A 315 11.94 0.36 -20.86
C ARG A 315 13.30 -0.31 -20.88
N ILE A 316 14.22 0.21 -20.09
CA ILE A 316 15.56 -0.36 -19.92
C ILE A 316 15.45 -1.60 -19.04
N LYS A 317 15.34 -2.76 -19.68
CA LYS A 317 15.38 -4.04 -18.98
C LYS A 317 16.85 -4.35 -18.68
N LYS A 318 17.18 -4.52 -17.38
CA LYS A 318 18.43 -5.23 -17.06
C LYS A 318 18.32 -6.62 -17.67
N GLU A 319 19.39 -7.12 -18.30
CA GLU A 319 19.46 -8.52 -18.72
C GLU A 319 19.12 -9.39 -17.51
N ASP A 320 17.93 -9.94 -17.52
CA ASP A 320 17.43 -10.72 -16.42
C ASP A 320 17.83 -12.17 -16.66
N SER A 321 18.80 -12.65 -15.88
CA SER A 321 18.94 -14.09 -15.71
C SER A 321 17.57 -14.67 -15.35
N PRO A 322 17.14 -15.77 -15.99
CA PRO A 322 15.85 -16.39 -15.66
C PRO A 322 15.79 -16.84 -14.18
N TYR A 323 16.97 -17.04 -13.57
CA TYR A 323 17.09 -17.50 -12.18
C TYR A 323 18.06 -16.61 -11.36
N PRO A 324 17.89 -16.56 -10.02
CA PRO A 324 16.75 -17.09 -9.26
C PRO A 324 15.44 -16.36 -9.58
N LEU A 325 14.33 -17.06 -9.49
CA LEU A 325 13.00 -16.44 -9.67
C LEU A 325 12.66 -15.48 -8.52
N LYS A 326 11.73 -14.55 -8.78
CA LYS A 326 11.10 -13.78 -7.70
C LYS A 326 10.17 -14.69 -6.89
N TYR A 327 10.12 -14.52 -5.57
CA TYR A 327 9.24 -15.30 -4.71
C TYR A 327 7.78 -15.26 -5.15
N GLN A 328 7.26 -14.08 -5.56
CA GLN A 328 5.91 -13.95 -6.10
C GLN A 328 5.69 -14.82 -7.35
N THR A 329 6.71 -14.96 -8.21
CA THR A 329 6.61 -15.81 -9.41
C THR A 329 6.58 -17.29 -9.03
N VAL A 330 7.37 -17.69 -8.05
CA VAL A 330 7.33 -19.04 -7.46
C VAL A 330 5.94 -19.32 -6.88
N PHE A 331 5.38 -18.38 -6.11
CA PHE A 331 4.02 -18.46 -5.58
C PHE A 331 3.00 -18.70 -6.71
N GLY A 332 2.97 -17.84 -7.74
CA GLY A 332 1.97 -17.92 -8.81
C GLY A 332 2.04 -19.20 -9.61
N LYS A 333 3.26 -19.66 -9.95
CA LYS A 333 3.47 -20.94 -10.65
C LYS A 333 3.05 -22.14 -9.79
N THR A 334 3.45 -22.14 -8.52
CA THR A 334 3.10 -23.21 -7.58
C THR A 334 1.59 -23.26 -7.33
N LEU A 335 0.94 -22.10 -7.18
CA LEU A 335 -0.51 -22.04 -7.01
C LEU A 335 -1.25 -22.65 -8.20
N LEU A 336 -0.85 -22.32 -9.43
CA LEU A 336 -1.44 -22.92 -10.64
C LEU A 336 -1.26 -24.43 -10.67
N GLU A 337 -0.06 -24.93 -10.35
CA GLU A 337 0.22 -26.37 -10.35
C GLU A 337 -0.62 -27.12 -9.30
N LEU A 338 -0.71 -26.57 -8.08
CA LEU A 338 -1.56 -27.12 -7.03
C LEU A 338 -3.04 -27.09 -7.41
N ALA A 339 -3.49 -25.99 -8.04
CA ALA A 339 -4.87 -25.85 -8.50
C ALA A 339 -5.25 -26.84 -9.61
N ARG A 340 -4.30 -27.25 -10.46
CA ARG A 340 -4.51 -28.32 -11.46
C ARG A 340 -4.72 -29.70 -10.80
N GLN A 341 -4.09 -29.92 -9.65
CA GLN A 341 -4.19 -31.19 -8.92
C GLN A 341 -5.38 -31.24 -7.94
N ASN A 342 -5.74 -30.06 -7.37
CA ASN A 342 -6.80 -29.95 -6.38
C ASN A 342 -7.88 -28.96 -6.84
N PRO A 343 -9.08 -29.44 -7.25
CA PRO A 343 -10.15 -28.59 -7.76
C PRO A 343 -10.75 -27.64 -6.69
N ARG A 344 -10.51 -27.87 -5.41
CA ARG A 344 -10.98 -27.01 -4.32
C ARG A 344 -10.16 -25.73 -4.17
N ILE A 345 -8.93 -25.67 -4.71
CA ILE A 345 -8.06 -24.49 -4.57
C ILE A 345 -8.63 -23.33 -5.36
N VAL A 346 -8.72 -22.17 -4.69
CA VAL A 346 -9.08 -20.88 -5.27
C VAL A 346 -8.07 -19.82 -4.82
N GLY A 347 -7.83 -18.82 -5.67
CA GLY A 347 -6.98 -17.68 -5.36
C GLY A 347 -7.81 -16.44 -4.99
N VAL A 348 -7.42 -15.69 -3.95
CA VAL A 348 -8.03 -14.42 -3.57
C VAL A 348 -6.94 -13.38 -3.39
N THR A 349 -7.13 -12.19 -3.94
CA THR A 349 -6.19 -11.07 -3.75
C THR A 349 -6.91 -9.72 -3.73
N PRO A 350 -6.53 -8.79 -2.83
CA PRO A 350 -7.06 -7.43 -2.84
C PRO A 350 -6.27 -6.53 -3.79
N ALA A 351 -6.77 -6.36 -5.02
CA ALA A 351 -6.27 -5.45 -6.07
C ALA A 351 -4.83 -5.70 -6.57
N MET A 352 -4.29 -6.91 -6.38
CA MET A 352 -2.87 -7.18 -6.66
C MET A 352 -2.61 -8.44 -7.51
N PRO A 353 -3.45 -8.80 -8.50
CA PRO A 353 -3.26 -10.06 -9.24
C PRO A 353 -1.91 -10.13 -9.96
N THR A 354 -1.47 -9.06 -10.62
CA THR A 354 -0.14 -9.01 -11.27
C THR A 354 0.98 -8.84 -10.26
N GLY A 355 0.74 -8.09 -9.19
CA GLY A 355 1.71 -7.81 -8.14
C GLY A 355 2.14 -9.06 -7.37
N CYS A 356 1.24 -9.99 -7.12
CA CYS A 356 1.52 -11.28 -6.47
C CYS A 356 1.67 -12.45 -7.45
N SER A 357 1.63 -12.21 -8.76
CA SER A 357 1.66 -13.23 -9.83
C SER A 357 0.49 -14.22 -9.82
N MET A 358 -0.65 -13.86 -9.20
CA MET A 358 -1.88 -14.67 -9.28
C MET A 358 -2.53 -14.61 -10.66
N ASP A 359 -2.16 -13.62 -11.48
CA ASP A 359 -2.52 -13.50 -12.89
C ASP A 359 -2.11 -14.73 -13.72
N ILE A 360 -1.09 -15.49 -13.27
CA ILE A 360 -0.68 -16.76 -13.89
C ILE A 360 -1.82 -17.76 -13.83
N MET A 361 -2.43 -17.94 -12.65
CA MET A 361 -3.59 -18.84 -12.49
C MET A 361 -4.85 -18.22 -13.11
N MET A 362 -5.04 -16.89 -13.01
CA MET A 362 -6.21 -16.20 -13.55
C MET A 362 -6.35 -16.36 -15.07
N LYS A 363 -5.23 -16.44 -15.80
CA LYS A 363 -5.22 -16.66 -17.26
C LYS A 363 -5.74 -18.04 -17.66
N GLU A 364 -5.47 -19.06 -16.87
CA GLU A 364 -5.89 -20.45 -17.18
C GLU A 364 -7.20 -20.83 -16.50
N MET A 365 -7.46 -20.31 -15.31
CA MET A 365 -8.60 -20.65 -14.45
C MET A 365 -9.29 -19.38 -13.91
N PRO A 366 -9.86 -18.52 -14.78
CA PRO A 366 -10.42 -17.23 -14.38
C PRO A 366 -11.53 -17.35 -13.34
N ASP A 367 -12.34 -18.40 -13.40
CA ASP A 367 -13.44 -18.64 -12.46
C ASP A 367 -13.00 -19.08 -11.05
N ARG A 368 -11.69 -19.30 -10.85
CA ARG A 368 -11.12 -19.74 -9.58
C ARG A 368 -10.18 -18.70 -8.96
N VAL A 369 -10.10 -17.51 -9.52
CA VAL A 369 -9.30 -16.40 -8.99
C VAL A 369 -10.17 -15.17 -8.80
N PHE A 370 -10.14 -14.62 -7.60
CA PHE A 370 -10.98 -13.48 -7.19
C PHE A 370 -10.12 -12.29 -6.83
N ASP A 371 -10.18 -11.26 -7.64
CA ASP A 371 -9.74 -9.92 -7.24
C ASP A 371 -10.92 -9.20 -6.58
N VAL A 372 -10.75 -8.80 -5.33
CA VAL A 372 -11.82 -8.18 -4.53
C VAL A 372 -11.66 -6.66 -4.39
N GLY A 373 -10.75 -6.05 -5.16
CA GLY A 373 -10.40 -4.63 -5.02
C GLY A 373 -9.57 -4.36 -3.76
N ILE A 374 -9.36 -3.09 -3.41
CA ILE A 374 -8.57 -2.71 -2.22
C ILE A 374 -9.42 -2.94 -0.96
N ALA A 375 -9.51 -4.20 -0.54
CA ALA A 375 -10.40 -4.64 0.54
C ALA A 375 -9.83 -5.86 1.30
N GLU A 376 -8.75 -5.67 2.03
CA GLU A 376 -7.97 -6.74 2.68
C GLU A 376 -8.80 -7.51 3.73
N GLY A 377 -9.58 -6.81 4.56
CA GLY A 377 -10.48 -7.45 5.52
C GLY A 377 -11.56 -8.30 4.83
N HIS A 378 -12.15 -7.78 3.74
CA HIS A 378 -13.10 -8.54 2.93
C HIS A 378 -12.43 -9.77 2.30
N ALA A 379 -11.20 -9.63 1.75
CA ALA A 379 -10.45 -10.77 1.19
C ALA A 379 -10.30 -11.91 2.20
N ALA A 380 -9.96 -11.58 3.45
CA ALA A 380 -9.83 -12.57 4.52
C ALA A 380 -11.17 -13.23 4.86
N THR A 381 -12.20 -12.45 5.18
CA THR A 381 -13.53 -12.98 5.55
C THR A 381 -14.18 -13.75 4.39
N PHE A 382 -14.04 -13.27 3.14
CA PHE A 382 -14.53 -13.96 1.95
C PHE A 382 -13.85 -15.32 1.77
N SER A 383 -12.53 -15.38 1.97
CA SER A 383 -11.78 -16.64 1.99
C SER A 383 -12.28 -17.60 3.07
N CYS A 384 -12.56 -17.09 4.28
CA CYS A 384 -13.12 -17.89 5.37
C CYS A 384 -14.50 -18.47 5.01
N GLY A 385 -15.37 -17.68 4.37
CA GLY A 385 -16.66 -18.16 3.87
C GLY A 385 -16.51 -19.30 2.87
N MET A 386 -15.60 -19.16 1.89
CA MET A 386 -15.33 -20.22 0.92
C MET A 386 -14.74 -21.48 1.56
N ALA A 387 -13.84 -21.33 2.53
CA ALA A 387 -13.26 -22.45 3.26
C ALA A 387 -14.32 -23.20 4.09
N LYS A 388 -15.26 -22.49 4.68
CA LYS A 388 -16.38 -23.05 5.44
C LYS A 388 -17.24 -23.98 4.57
N ASP A 389 -17.39 -23.65 3.29
CA ASP A 389 -18.17 -24.43 2.31
C ASP A 389 -17.31 -25.40 1.48
N GLY A 390 -16.08 -25.68 1.93
CA GLY A 390 -15.27 -26.79 1.42
C GLY A 390 -14.26 -26.43 0.33
N LEU A 391 -14.08 -25.15 -0.01
CA LEU A 391 -12.98 -24.72 -0.87
C LEU A 391 -11.67 -24.60 -0.08
N MET A 392 -10.56 -24.42 -0.79
CA MET A 392 -9.21 -24.23 -0.24
C MET A 392 -8.64 -22.89 -0.73
N PRO A 393 -8.96 -21.77 -0.05
CA PRO A 393 -8.52 -20.46 -0.48
C PRO A 393 -7.04 -20.21 -0.17
N PHE A 394 -6.32 -19.74 -1.18
CA PHE A 394 -5.02 -19.08 -1.04
C PHE A 394 -5.24 -17.58 -1.14
N CYS A 395 -5.22 -16.89 -0.01
CA CYS A 395 -5.45 -15.44 0.10
C CYS A 395 -4.10 -14.71 0.15
N ASN A 396 -3.73 -14.06 -0.96
CA ASN A 396 -2.46 -13.35 -1.06
C ASN A 396 -2.63 -11.86 -0.78
N ILE A 397 -1.99 -11.37 0.27
CA ILE A 397 -2.02 -9.98 0.71
C ILE A 397 -0.58 -9.54 0.99
N TYR A 398 -0.19 -8.31 0.65
CA TYR A 398 1.11 -7.80 1.09
C TYR A 398 1.16 -7.69 2.62
N SER A 399 2.24 -8.14 3.22
CA SER A 399 2.38 -8.23 4.69
C SER A 399 2.04 -6.91 5.40
N ALA A 400 2.50 -5.76 4.89
CA ALA A 400 2.16 -4.45 5.45
C ALA A 400 0.66 -4.13 5.37
N PHE A 401 -0.04 -4.59 4.33
CA PHE A 401 -1.47 -4.35 4.15
C PHE A 401 -2.34 -5.38 4.89
N ALA A 402 -1.81 -6.56 5.15
CA ALA A 402 -2.47 -7.60 5.93
C ALA A 402 -2.81 -7.15 7.37
N GLN A 403 -2.18 -6.08 7.86
CA GLN A 403 -2.55 -5.44 9.12
C GLN A 403 -4.02 -5.01 9.17
N ARG A 404 -4.65 -4.70 8.02
CA ARG A 404 -6.08 -4.37 7.92
C ARG A 404 -7.00 -5.58 8.03
N ALA A 405 -6.45 -6.79 7.87
CA ALA A 405 -7.18 -8.05 7.99
C ALA A 405 -6.89 -8.77 9.32
N TYR A 406 -6.19 -8.12 10.26
CA TYR A 406 -5.75 -8.74 11.52
C TYR A 406 -6.93 -9.32 12.32
N ASP A 407 -7.99 -8.52 12.51
CA ASP A 407 -9.21 -8.99 13.17
C ASP A 407 -9.85 -10.17 12.43
N ASN A 408 -9.98 -10.07 11.11
CA ASN A 408 -10.60 -11.10 10.27
C ASN A 408 -9.81 -12.42 10.29
N ILE A 409 -8.47 -12.35 10.33
CA ILE A 409 -7.63 -13.54 10.45
C ILE A 409 -7.84 -14.23 11.81
N ILE A 410 -7.93 -13.45 12.89
CA ILE A 410 -8.18 -14.00 14.23
C ILE A 410 -9.61 -14.52 14.33
N HIS A 411 -10.59 -13.64 14.14
CA HIS A 411 -12.00 -13.90 14.43
C HIS A 411 -12.62 -14.89 13.43
N ASP A 412 -12.40 -14.68 12.14
CA ASP A 412 -13.10 -15.45 11.11
C ASP A 412 -12.36 -16.74 10.71
N ALA A 413 -11.00 -16.75 10.76
CA ALA A 413 -10.23 -17.92 10.39
C ALA A 413 -9.75 -18.73 11.61
N ALA A 414 -8.94 -18.14 12.50
CA ALA A 414 -8.23 -18.87 13.55
C ALA A 414 -9.17 -19.38 14.65
N VAL A 415 -10.16 -18.58 15.09
CA VAL A 415 -11.16 -19.02 16.08
C VAL A 415 -11.94 -20.24 15.59
N LEU A 416 -12.25 -20.29 14.30
CA LEU A 416 -12.96 -21.41 13.65
C LEU A 416 -12.04 -22.51 13.16
N ASN A 417 -10.73 -22.32 13.24
CA ASN A 417 -9.70 -23.24 12.72
C ASN A 417 -9.94 -23.64 11.25
N LEU A 418 -10.31 -22.65 10.41
CA LEU A 418 -10.63 -22.89 9.00
C LEU A 418 -9.39 -23.13 8.16
N PRO A 419 -9.47 -24.00 7.15
CA PRO A 419 -8.36 -24.27 6.24
C PRO A 419 -8.19 -23.14 5.20
N VAL A 420 -7.69 -21.99 5.64
CA VAL A 420 -7.34 -20.85 4.80
C VAL A 420 -5.82 -20.69 4.78
N VAL A 421 -5.24 -20.53 3.59
CA VAL A 421 -3.81 -20.26 3.43
C VAL A 421 -3.64 -18.78 3.11
N PHE A 422 -3.21 -18.00 4.10
CA PHE A 422 -2.82 -16.62 3.92
C PHE A 422 -1.37 -16.56 3.44
N CYS A 423 -1.14 -15.93 2.30
CA CYS A 423 0.19 -15.74 1.73
C CYS A 423 0.59 -14.28 1.88
N PHE A 424 1.48 -13.99 2.83
CA PHE A 424 1.98 -12.64 3.11
C PHE A 424 3.19 -12.36 2.23
N ASP A 425 2.92 -11.73 1.09
CA ASP A 425 3.96 -11.27 0.18
C ASP A 425 4.61 -9.98 0.70
N ARG A 426 5.85 -9.70 0.35
CA ARG A 426 6.62 -8.53 0.80
C ARG A 426 6.84 -8.49 2.32
N SER A 427 7.01 -9.63 2.97
CA SER A 427 7.43 -9.67 4.37
C SER A 427 8.88 -9.20 4.53
N GLY A 428 9.20 -8.64 5.69
CA GLY A 428 10.50 -8.04 5.95
C GLY A 428 10.68 -6.65 5.34
N LEU A 429 11.92 -6.23 5.16
CA LEU A 429 12.26 -4.95 4.55
C LEU A 429 12.05 -4.98 3.04
N VAL A 430 11.28 -4.03 2.50
CA VAL A 430 10.93 -3.98 1.07
C VAL A 430 11.71 -2.93 0.27
N GLY A 431 12.43 -2.03 0.94
CA GLY A 431 13.34 -1.08 0.28
C GLY A 431 12.75 0.31 0.09
N GLU A 432 12.66 0.76 -1.15
CA GLU A 432 12.49 2.16 -1.54
C GLU A 432 11.13 2.76 -1.16
N ASP A 433 10.10 1.94 -0.92
CA ASP A 433 8.76 2.41 -0.49
C ASP A 433 8.68 2.72 1.02
N GLY A 434 9.71 2.36 1.76
CA GLY A 434 9.94 2.80 3.14
C GLY A 434 8.98 2.22 4.18
N PRO A 435 8.86 2.89 5.34
CA PRO A 435 8.24 2.36 6.55
C PRO A 435 6.77 1.97 6.40
N THR A 436 6.05 2.55 5.46
CA THR A 436 4.64 2.24 5.21
C THR A 436 4.44 0.91 4.46
N HIS A 437 5.49 0.38 3.86
CA HIS A 437 5.44 -0.85 3.05
C HIS A 437 6.27 -2.00 3.64
N HIS A 438 7.09 -1.77 4.66
CA HIS A 438 7.83 -2.84 5.33
C HIS A 438 6.88 -3.81 6.04
N GLY A 439 6.95 -5.10 5.67
CA GLY A 439 6.16 -6.18 6.27
C GLY A 439 6.87 -6.78 7.49
N VAL A 440 7.08 -6.00 8.54
CA VAL A 440 7.97 -6.35 9.65
C VAL A 440 7.25 -6.66 10.96
N PHE A 441 5.95 -6.39 11.03
CA PHE A 441 5.15 -6.59 12.25
C PHE A 441 4.37 -7.90 12.27
N ASP A 442 4.34 -8.63 11.17
CA ASP A 442 3.53 -9.83 10.98
C ASP A 442 3.83 -10.95 11.99
N ILE A 443 5.11 -11.23 12.27
CA ILE A 443 5.50 -12.24 13.27
C ILE A 443 5.00 -11.81 14.65
N ALA A 444 5.32 -10.60 15.08
CA ALA A 444 4.94 -10.11 16.40
C ALA A 444 3.41 -10.08 16.60
N ALA A 445 2.66 -9.73 15.55
CA ALA A 445 1.21 -9.67 15.60
C ALA A 445 0.55 -11.05 15.63
N LEU A 446 1.07 -12.04 14.89
CA LEU A 446 0.37 -13.30 14.65
C LEU A 446 0.87 -14.48 15.48
N ARG A 447 2.12 -14.45 16.00
CA ARG A 447 2.67 -15.58 16.75
C ARG A 447 1.92 -15.93 18.06
N CYS A 448 1.14 -15.00 18.57
CA CYS A 448 0.33 -15.19 19.77
C CYS A 448 -1.08 -15.75 19.48
N VAL A 449 -1.48 -15.88 18.20
CA VAL A 449 -2.83 -16.31 17.82
C VAL A 449 -2.94 -17.83 17.89
N PRO A 450 -3.87 -18.40 18.71
CA PRO A 450 -4.11 -19.84 18.73
C PRO A 450 -4.64 -20.36 17.39
N ASN A 451 -4.48 -21.65 17.11
CA ASN A 451 -4.94 -22.32 15.89
C ASN A 451 -4.38 -21.74 14.59
N LEU A 452 -3.25 -21.03 14.67
CA LEU A 452 -2.60 -20.43 13.51
C LEU A 452 -1.16 -20.95 13.39
N THR A 453 -0.84 -21.49 12.21
CA THR A 453 0.53 -21.84 11.85
C THR A 453 1.16 -20.67 11.10
N LEU A 454 2.28 -20.14 11.59
CA LEU A 454 3.05 -19.08 10.94
C LEU A 454 4.39 -19.66 10.46
N CYS A 455 4.61 -19.65 9.15
CA CYS A 455 5.84 -20.19 8.55
C CYS A 455 6.46 -19.24 7.54
N SER A 456 7.77 -19.40 7.31
CA SER A 456 8.55 -18.59 6.39
C SER A 456 9.59 -19.45 5.68
N PRO A 457 9.54 -19.56 4.34
CA PRO A 457 10.49 -20.34 3.58
C PRO A 457 11.87 -19.68 3.56
N MET A 458 12.93 -20.46 3.62
CA MET A 458 14.30 -20.00 3.44
C MET A 458 14.64 -19.79 1.96
N ASN A 459 14.01 -20.55 1.08
CA ASN A 459 14.23 -20.54 -0.37
C ASN A 459 12.96 -20.87 -1.16
N GLU A 460 13.06 -20.90 -2.47
CA GLU A 460 11.95 -21.12 -3.40
C GLU A 460 11.35 -22.53 -3.29
N ALA A 461 12.18 -23.56 -3.13
CA ALA A 461 11.71 -24.93 -2.97
C ALA A 461 10.92 -25.11 -1.67
N GLU A 462 11.35 -24.46 -0.58
CA GLU A 462 10.58 -24.45 0.67
C GLU A 462 9.24 -23.72 0.52
N LEU A 463 9.18 -22.58 -0.18
CA LEU A 463 7.91 -21.92 -0.46
C LEU A 463 6.95 -22.85 -1.17
N ARG A 464 7.44 -23.54 -2.19
CA ARG A 464 6.69 -24.54 -2.96
C ARG A 464 6.14 -25.66 -2.05
N CYS A 465 6.98 -26.26 -1.24
CA CYS A 465 6.59 -27.35 -0.34
C CYS A 465 5.71 -26.87 0.84
N MET A 466 5.90 -25.65 1.35
CA MET A 466 5.02 -25.05 2.36
C MET A 466 3.61 -24.81 1.81
N MET A 467 3.48 -24.32 0.57
CA MET A 467 2.18 -24.17 -0.09
C MET A 467 1.48 -25.53 -0.29
N TYR A 468 2.23 -26.54 -0.67
CA TYR A 468 1.71 -27.92 -0.76
C TYR A 468 1.25 -28.42 0.61
N THR A 469 2.08 -28.27 1.64
CA THR A 469 1.77 -28.70 3.00
C THR A 469 0.52 -28.02 3.56
N ALA A 470 0.38 -26.71 3.33
CA ALA A 470 -0.71 -25.91 3.86
C ALA A 470 -2.11 -26.35 3.36
N GLN A 471 -2.20 -26.99 2.18
CA GLN A 471 -3.48 -27.49 1.65
C GLN A 471 -3.84 -28.93 2.11
N LEU A 472 -2.94 -29.61 2.80
CA LEU A 472 -3.21 -30.96 3.29
C LEU A 472 -4.27 -30.94 4.41
N PRO A 473 -4.97 -32.08 4.65
CA PRO A 473 -5.95 -32.17 5.73
C PRO A 473 -5.37 -31.76 7.10
N ASP A 474 -6.23 -31.23 7.96
CA ASP A 474 -5.96 -30.96 9.38
C ASP A 474 -4.85 -29.91 9.65
N LYS A 475 -4.49 -29.09 8.66
CA LYS A 475 -3.50 -28.00 8.84
C LYS A 475 -4.12 -26.73 9.43
N GLY A 476 -5.45 -26.56 9.36
CA GLY A 476 -6.14 -25.37 9.87
C GLY A 476 -5.74 -24.09 9.13
N THR A 477 -5.67 -22.99 9.89
CA THR A 477 -5.27 -21.68 9.34
C THR A 477 -3.75 -21.58 9.25
N VAL A 478 -3.23 -21.35 8.04
CA VAL A 478 -1.79 -21.23 7.77
C VAL A 478 -1.45 -19.87 7.20
N VAL A 479 -0.42 -19.22 7.74
CA VAL A 479 0.18 -18.00 7.20
C VAL A 479 1.59 -18.31 6.69
N ILE A 480 1.80 -18.14 5.39
CA ILE A 480 3.12 -18.27 4.76
C ILE A 480 3.63 -16.88 4.42
N ARG A 481 4.71 -16.43 5.08
CA ARG A 481 5.32 -15.14 4.84
C ARG A 481 6.58 -15.26 3.98
N TYR A 482 6.73 -14.46 2.93
CA TYR A 482 7.91 -14.48 2.06
C TYR A 482 8.28 -13.07 1.56
N PRO A 483 9.56 -12.81 1.21
CA PRO A 483 10.05 -11.47 0.95
C PRO A 483 9.73 -10.97 -0.46
N ARG A 484 9.86 -9.67 -0.65
CA ARG A 484 10.01 -9.05 -1.98
C ARG A 484 11.37 -9.42 -2.57
N GLY A 485 11.39 -9.75 -3.85
CA GLY A 485 12.64 -9.93 -4.59
C GLY A 485 12.89 -11.36 -5.07
N ARG A 486 14.14 -11.59 -5.49
CA ARG A 486 14.56 -12.88 -6.01
C ARG A 486 14.95 -13.81 -4.87
N GLY A 487 14.77 -15.10 -5.11
CA GLY A 487 15.26 -16.16 -4.23
C GLY A 487 16.77 -16.41 -4.38
N VAL A 488 17.19 -17.63 -4.11
CA VAL A 488 18.60 -18.03 -4.09
C VAL A 488 18.88 -19.28 -4.93
N MET A 489 17.83 -19.91 -5.50
CA MET A 489 17.94 -21.19 -6.23
C MET A 489 17.95 -20.98 -7.75
N GLY A 490 18.57 -21.93 -8.47
CA GLY A 490 18.43 -22.10 -9.91
C GLY A 490 17.12 -22.79 -10.29
N ALA A 491 17.13 -23.60 -11.35
CA ALA A 491 15.97 -24.39 -11.81
C ALA A 491 15.50 -25.43 -10.79
N ASP A 492 16.33 -25.86 -9.89
CA ASP A 492 16.06 -26.92 -8.90
C ASP A 492 14.98 -26.57 -7.88
N TRP A 493 14.44 -25.33 -7.89
CA TRP A 493 13.29 -24.96 -7.07
C TRP A 493 12.01 -25.74 -7.44
N GLU A 494 11.89 -26.23 -8.68
CA GLU A 494 10.78 -27.06 -9.16
C GLU A 494 10.91 -28.54 -8.69
N CYS A 495 11.34 -28.74 -7.46
CA CYS A 495 11.42 -30.07 -6.84
C CYS A 495 10.03 -30.72 -6.71
N PRO A 496 9.94 -32.07 -6.56
CA PRO A 496 8.69 -32.75 -6.18
C PRO A 496 8.08 -32.13 -4.93
N PHE A 497 6.75 -32.14 -4.84
CA PHE A 497 6.06 -31.74 -3.61
C PHE A 497 6.36 -32.69 -2.47
N GLU A 498 6.82 -32.13 -1.35
CA GLU A 498 7.04 -32.86 -0.12
C GLU A 498 6.34 -32.16 1.05
N GLU A 499 5.75 -32.96 1.95
CA GLU A 499 5.18 -32.39 3.17
C GLU A 499 6.30 -31.95 4.12
N ILE A 500 6.25 -30.67 4.53
CA ILE A 500 7.15 -30.13 5.56
C ILE A 500 6.49 -30.34 6.93
N PRO A 501 7.13 -31.07 7.87
CA PRO A 501 6.60 -31.26 9.22
C PRO A 501 6.40 -29.93 9.93
N VAL A 502 5.14 -29.63 10.31
CA VAL A 502 4.81 -28.40 11.05
C VAL A 502 5.40 -28.43 12.45
N GLY A 503 6.01 -27.32 12.89
CA GLY A 503 6.62 -27.21 14.22
C GLY A 503 7.96 -27.94 14.37
N LYS A 504 8.58 -28.39 13.28
CA LYS A 504 9.90 -29.02 13.30
C LYS A 504 10.96 -28.13 12.65
N GLY A 505 12.07 -27.95 13.34
CA GLY A 505 13.25 -27.31 12.82
C GLY A 505 14.18 -28.29 12.10
N ARG A 506 15.13 -27.74 11.36
CA ARG A 506 16.19 -28.56 10.75
C ARG A 506 17.56 -27.97 11.04
N CYS A 507 18.51 -28.86 11.25
CA CYS A 507 19.90 -28.54 11.38
C CYS A 507 20.52 -28.36 9.99
N LEU A 508 21.09 -27.20 9.73
CA LEU A 508 21.82 -26.93 8.49
C LEU A 508 23.32 -27.21 8.65
N ARG A 509 23.86 -26.98 9.85
CA ARG A 509 25.27 -27.19 10.20
C ARG A 509 25.43 -27.64 11.63
N GLN A 510 26.44 -28.46 11.91
CA GLN A 510 26.81 -28.93 13.24
C GLN A 510 27.83 -27.96 13.86
N GLY A 511 27.80 -27.79 15.19
CA GLY A 511 28.73 -26.95 15.94
C GLY A 511 28.72 -27.24 17.43
N THR A 512 29.65 -26.62 18.19
CA THR A 512 29.86 -26.88 19.63
C THR A 512 29.78 -25.62 20.51
N ASP A 513 30.02 -24.42 19.96
CA ASP A 513 30.28 -23.22 20.77
C ASP A 513 29.03 -22.33 20.91
N VAL A 514 28.24 -22.19 19.85
CA VAL A 514 27.04 -21.35 19.82
C VAL A 514 25.97 -21.94 18.92
N ALA A 515 24.72 -21.89 19.36
CA ALA A 515 23.59 -22.22 18.53
C ALA A 515 23.06 -20.94 17.85
N VAL A 516 22.91 -20.98 16.50
CA VAL A 516 22.31 -19.89 15.74
C VAL A 516 20.98 -20.33 15.17
N LEU A 517 19.91 -19.66 15.56
CA LEU A 517 18.56 -19.92 15.14
C LEU A 517 18.10 -18.82 14.19
N SER A 518 17.62 -19.15 12.98
CA SER A 518 17.06 -18.16 12.09
C SER A 518 15.70 -18.58 11.54
N TYR A 519 14.91 -17.60 11.11
CA TYR A 519 13.55 -17.81 10.62
C TYR A 519 13.35 -17.12 9.26
N GLY A 520 13.11 -17.94 8.24
CA GLY A 520 12.85 -17.48 6.88
C GLY A 520 14.10 -17.11 6.06
N PRO A 521 13.98 -16.28 5.04
CA PRO A 521 15.01 -16.04 4.02
C PRO A 521 16.32 -15.46 4.55
N ILE A 522 16.29 -14.75 5.69
CA ILE A 522 17.50 -14.22 6.33
C ILE A 522 18.46 -15.33 6.78
N GLY A 523 17.95 -16.57 6.89
CA GLY A 523 18.77 -17.74 7.12
C GLY A 523 19.86 -17.96 6.07
N ASN A 524 19.65 -17.51 4.82
CA ASN A 524 20.70 -17.54 3.81
C ASN A 524 21.88 -16.61 4.14
N ASP A 525 21.60 -15.47 4.77
CA ASP A 525 22.65 -14.53 5.20
C ASP A 525 23.33 -15.03 6.49
N VAL A 526 22.59 -15.75 7.34
CA VAL A 526 23.18 -16.49 8.47
C VAL A 526 24.15 -17.54 7.97
N VAL A 527 23.79 -18.36 6.97
CA VAL A 527 24.71 -19.34 6.36
C VAL A 527 25.96 -18.65 5.83
N LYS A 528 25.83 -17.55 5.10
CA LYS A 528 27.00 -16.77 4.60
C LYS A 528 27.84 -16.18 5.74
N ALA A 529 27.20 -15.71 6.82
CA ALA A 529 27.92 -15.20 7.98
C ALA A 529 28.74 -16.31 8.65
N ILE A 530 28.17 -17.50 8.75
CA ILE A 530 28.81 -18.67 9.34
C ILE A 530 29.92 -19.22 8.45
N ASP A 531 29.73 -19.25 7.13
CA ASP A 531 30.81 -19.61 6.19
C ASP A 531 32.04 -18.71 6.36
N ARG A 532 31.88 -17.51 6.94
CA ARG A 532 32.99 -16.65 7.37
C ARG A 532 33.61 -17.05 8.71
N ILE A 533 32.90 -17.88 9.55
CA ILE A 533 33.28 -18.16 10.94
C ILE A 533 33.38 -19.66 11.23
N GLU A 534 32.90 -20.53 10.36
CA GLU A 534 32.84 -22.01 10.51
C GLU A 534 31.91 -22.54 11.62
N GLN A 535 30.61 -22.20 11.74
CA GLN A 535 29.59 -23.06 12.42
C GLN A 535 28.17 -22.49 12.52
N SER A 536 27.07 -23.35 12.52
CA SER A 536 25.69 -22.90 12.72
C SER A 536 24.50 -23.85 12.69
N PHE A 537 23.28 -23.30 13.06
CA PHE A 537 21.97 -23.94 12.98
C PHE A 537 20.79 -23.01 12.71
N CYS A 538 19.65 -23.53 12.11
CA CYS A 538 18.43 -22.79 11.81
C CYS A 538 17.14 -23.60 12.04
N LYS A 539 15.93 -22.94 12.29
CA LYS A 539 14.76 -23.54 12.92
C LYS A 539 13.36 -22.98 12.52
N PRO A 540 12.13 -23.66 12.83
CA PRO A 540 11.02 -23.10 13.63
C PRO A 540 11.09 -23.55 15.10
N LEU A 541 10.21 -22.96 16.02
CA LEU A 541 10.22 -23.33 17.45
C LEU A 541 9.82 -24.81 17.61
N ASP A 542 10.81 -25.63 17.68
CA ASP A 542 10.77 -27.04 18.01
C ASP A 542 11.19 -27.17 19.48
N GLU A 543 10.24 -27.42 20.38
CA GLU A 543 10.54 -27.47 21.81
C GLU A 543 11.54 -28.59 22.15
N GLU A 544 11.50 -29.71 21.43
CA GLU A 544 12.48 -30.79 21.58
C GLU A 544 13.88 -30.30 21.15
N LEU A 545 13.95 -29.53 20.06
CA LEU A 545 15.20 -28.93 19.61
C LEU A 545 15.69 -27.84 20.59
N LEU A 546 14.80 -26.99 21.12
CA LEU A 546 15.15 -26.00 22.13
C LEU A 546 15.67 -26.63 23.41
N GLU A 547 15.06 -27.71 23.84
CA GLU A 547 15.55 -28.49 25.01
C GLU A 547 16.95 -29.05 24.77
N SER A 548 17.19 -29.63 23.59
CA SER A 548 18.50 -30.11 23.16
C SER A 548 19.54 -29.00 23.10
N ILE A 549 19.17 -27.83 22.52
CA ILE A 549 20.03 -26.65 22.43
C ILE A 549 20.37 -26.13 23.83
N ALA A 550 19.37 -25.95 24.69
CA ALA A 550 19.58 -25.44 26.07
C ALA A 550 20.43 -26.38 26.93
N SER A 551 20.38 -27.68 26.67
CA SER A 551 21.22 -28.67 27.36
C SER A 551 22.67 -28.66 26.87
N THR A 552 22.90 -28.25 25.62
CA THR A 552 24.22 -28.32 24.96
C THR A 552 24.95 -26.98 24.99
N PHE A 553 24.22 -25.87 24.73
CA PHE A 553 24.79 -24.55 24.53
C PHE A 553 24.43 -23.60 25.66
N ARG A 554 25.38 -22.77 26.10
CA ARG A 554 25.16 -21.66 27.05
C ARG A 554 24.81 -20.36 26.33
N ARG A 555 24.93 -20.32 25.01
CA ARG A 555 24.70 -19.14 24.20
C ARG A 555 23.93 -19.49 22.95
N VAL A 556 22.87 -18.72 22.70
CA VAL A 556 22.01 -18.80 21.53
C VAL A 556 21.97 -17.46 20.85
N VAL A 557 22.10 -17.42 19.53
CA VAL A 557 21.86 -16.23 18.72
C VAL A 557 20.61 -16.48 17.85
N THR A 558 19.64 -15.57 17.92
CA THR A 558 18.46 -15.62 17.04
C THR A 558 18.55 -14.55 15.98
N VAL A 559 18.17 -14.88 14.73
CA VAL A 559 18.21 -13.94 13.60
C VAL A 559 16.89 -13.96 12.84
N GLU A 560 16.28 -12.77 12.69
CA GLU A 560 14.99 -12.60 12.03
C GLU A 560 14.91 -11.33 11.19
N ASP A 561 14.18 -11.35 10.08
CA ASP A 561 13.87 -10.19 9.25
C ASP A 561 12.48 -9.62 9.62
N ALA A 562 12.33 -9.28 10.90
CA ALA A 562 11.12 -8.75 11.49
C ALA A 562 11.46 -7.91 12.74
N GLN A 563 10.45 -7.33 13.35
CA GLN A 563 10.60 -6.55 14.59
C GLN A 563 11.13 -7.45 15.71
N ARG A 564 12.26 -7.04 16.32
CA ARG A 564 12.92 -7.79 17.41
C ARG A 564 12.03 -7.93 18.65
N ALA A 565 11.26 -6.87 18.97
CA ALA A 565 10.28 -6.90 20.05
C ALA A 565 9.06 -7.73 19.64
N GLY A 566 8.75 -8.77 20.41
CA GLY A 566 7.63 -9.68 20.13
C GLY A 566 7.85 -10.65 18.95
N GLY A 567 9.00 -10.61 18.27
CA GLY A 567 9.33 -11.47 17.15
C GLY A 567 9.79 -12.89 17.54
N PHE A 568 10.44 -13.58 16.59
CA PHE A 568 10.94 -14.94 16.76
C PHE A 568 11.95 -15.07 17.91
N GLY A 569 12.92 -14.14 17.99
CA GLY A 569 13.90 -14.15 19.07
C GLY A 569 13.29 -13.89 20.45
N SER A 570 12.16 -13.17 20.52
CA SER A 570 11.40 -13.01 21.77
C SER A 570 10.76 -14.33 22.18
N ALA A 571 10.17 -15.09 21.24
CA ALA A 571 9.58 -16.39 21.53
C ALA A 571 10.62 -17.40 22.08
N VAL A 572 11.83 -17.41 21.50
CA VAL A 572 12.93 -18.24 22.01
C VAL A 572 13.33 -17.83 23.43
N LEU A 573 13.47 -16.52 23.68
CA LEU A 573 13.83 -16.01 25.00
C LEU A 573 12.76 -16.31 26.07
N GLU A 574 11.48 -16.14 25.73
CA GLU A 574 10.33 -16.47 26.59
C GLU A 574 10.36 -17.97 26.92
N TRP A 575 10.52 -18.84 25.91
CA TRP A 575 10.61 -20.28 26.14
C TRP A 575 11.78 -20.67 27.06
N MET A 576 12.96 -20.10 26.85
CA MET A 576 14.14 -20.36 27.73
C MET A 576 13.86 -19.95 29.18
N SER A 577 13.20 -18.79 29.37
CA SER A 577 12.81 -18.28 30.68
C SER A 577 11.76 -19.15 31.38
N ASP A 578 10.70 -19.53 30.63
CA ASP A 578 9.58 -20.32 31.16
C ASP A 578 10.01 -21.76 31.56
N HIS A 579 11.14 -22.25 31.02
CA HIS A 579 11.69 -23.58 31.31
C HIS A 579 12.95 -23.53 32.16
N ASP A 580 13.22 -22.40 32.83
CA ASP A 580 14.35 -22.22 33.75
C ASP A 580 15.71 -22.58 33.11
N LYS A 581 15.92 -22.27 31.82
CA LYS A 581 17.16 -22.58 31.09
C LYS A 581 18.23 -21.49 31.34
N ASP A 582 19.41 -21.88 31.84
CA ASP A 582 20.56 -20.99 31.98
C ASP A 582 21.28 -20.79 30.64
N VAL A 583 20.63 -20.04 29.73
CA VAL A 583 21.11 -19.76 28.37
C VAL A 583 21.01 -18.28 28.06
N THR A 584 22.11 -17.68 27.62
CA THR A 584 22.10 -16.29 27.12
C THR A 584 21.58 -16.24 25.68
N VAL A 585 20.50 -15.50 25.44
CA VAL A 585 19.92 -15.32 24.09
C VAL A 585 20.27 -13.95 23.56
N LYS A 586 21.10 -13.89 22.52
CA LYS A 586 21.35 -12.66 21.73
C LYS A 586 20.39 -12.60 20.55
N ARG A 587 19.60 -11.53 20.46
CA ARG A 587 18.61 -11.36 19.40
C ARG A 587 19.08 -10.38 18.34
N VAL A 588 19.15 -10.80 17.07
CA VAL A 588 19.37 -9.98 15.89
C VAL A 588 18.03 -9.85 15.13
N GLY A 589 17.54 -8.65 15.02
CA GLY A 589 16.25 -8.31 14.39
C GLY A 589 16.08 -6.80 14.37
N LEU A 590 15.03 -6.31 13.72
CA LEU A 590 14.82 -4.88 13.54
C LEU A 590 14.63 -4.17 14.88
N PRO A 591 15.29 -3.01 15.10
CA PRO A 591 15.21 -2.25 16.35
C PRO A 591 13.83 -1.60 16.52
N ASP A 592 13.53 -1.16 17.77
CA ASP A 592 12.29 -0.47 18.11
C ASP A 592 12.27 0.97 17.55
N ARG A 593 12.22 1.06 16.24
CA ARG A 593 12.02 2.29 15.44
C ARG A 593 11.56 1.94 14.04
N PHE A 594 10.88 2.86 13.39
CA PHE A 594 10.57 2.73 11.97
C PHE A 594 11.86 2.83 11.14
N ILE A 595 12.04 1.87 10.24
CA ILE A 595 13.18 1.86 9.30
C ILE A 595 12.76 2.68 8.07
N GLU A 596 13.61 3.62 7.70
CA GLU A 596 13.37 4.53 6.58
C GLU A 596 13.39 3.81 5.21
N HIS A 597 13.43 4.56 4.14
CA HIS A 597 13.51 4.07 2.76
C HIS A 597 14.97 3.99 2.26
N GLY A 598 15.22 3.12 1.31
CA GLY A 598 16.54 2.88 0.72
C GLY A 598 16.61 1.50 0.09
N THR A 599 17.78 1.05 -0.35
CA THR A 599 17.93 -0.35 -0.78
C THR A 599 17.87 -1.28 0.43
N VAL A 600 17.38 -2.51 0.25
CA VAL A 600 17.29 -3.50 1.35
C VAL A 600 18.64 -3.70 2.05
N GLY A 601 19.75 -3.73 1.30
CA GLY A 601 21.10 -3.85 1.87
C GLY A 601 21.47 -2.68 2.79
N GLN A 602 21.20 -1.44 2.37
CA GLN A 602 21.41 -0.24 3.20
C GLN A 602 20.55 -0.28 4.47
N LEU A 603 19.29 -0.68 4.33
CA LEU A 603 18.36 -0.76 5.46
C LEU A 603 18.76 -1.84 6.46
N ARG A 604 19.22 -3.00 6.02
CA ARG A 604 19.75 -4.05 6.87
C ARG A 604 21.00 -3.58 7.63
N HIS A 605 21.89 -2.87 6.97
CA HIS A 605 23.08 -2.28 7.62
C HIS A 605 22.70 -1.29 8.73
N ILE A 606 21.79 -0.35 8.44
CA ILE A 606 21.30 0.63 9.43
C ILE A 606 20.54 -0.04 10.58
N ALA A 607 19.83 -1.13 10.30
CA ALA A 607 19.08 -1.89 11.29
C ALA A 607 19.96 -2.83 12.12
N GLY A 608 21.21 -3.06 11.73
CA GLY A 608 22.09 -4.03 12.38
C GLY A 608 21.64 -5.48 12.16
N THR A 609 21.19 -5.79 10.95
CA THR A 609 20.73 -7.13 10.52
C THR A 609 21.41 -7.61 9.24
N ASP A 610 22.48 -6.94 8.82
CA ASP A 610 23.34 -7.38 7.73
C ASP A 610 24.30 -8.53 8.17
N ILE A 611 25.03 -9.07 7.19
CA ILE A 611 25.94 -10.19 7.45
C ILE A 611 26.98 -9.83 8.50
N ASP A 612 27.54 -8.61 8.47
CA ASP A 612 28.58 -8.20 9.42
C ASP A 612 28.03 -8.12 10.85
N ALA A 613 26.82 -7.58 11.04
CA ALA A 613 26.15 -7.56 12.34
C ALA A 613 25.81 -8.98 12.85
N ILE A 614 25.48 -9.91 11.95
CA ILE A 614 25.26 -11.32 12.29
C ILE A 614 26.58 -11.96 12.74
N VAL A 615 27.68 -11.74 12.01
CA VAL A 615 29.03 -12.19 12.40
C VAL A 615 29.39 -11.68 13.79
N ASP A 616 29.23 -10.38 14.03
CA ASP A 616 29.49 -9.77 15.33
C ASP A 616 28.63 -10.38 16.44
N ALA A 617 27.37 -10.64 16.18
CA ALA A 617 26.47 -11.27 17.16
C ALA A 617 26.91 -12.71 17.50
N ILE A 618 27.49 -13.44 16.56
CA ILE A 618 27.99 -14.80 16.75
C ILE A 618 29.33 -14.80 17.46
N THR A 619 30.29 -13.94 17.10
CA THR A 619 31.67 -13.97 17.56
C THR A 619 31.91 -13.19 18.85
N ASN A 620 31.24 -12.06 19.08
CA ASN A 620 31.49 -11.20 20.22
C ASN A 620 30.90 -11.76 21.53
N THR A 621 31.78 -12.24 22.39
CA THR A 621 31.46 -12.70 23.77
C THR A 621 31.42 -11.56 24.79
N SER A 622 31.80 -10.32 24.42
CA SER A 622 32.23 -9.28 25.37
C SER A 622 31.16 -8.26 25.80
N ASN A 623 29.91 -8.31 25.27
CA ASN A 623 28.88 -7.34 25.66
C ASN A 623 27.65 -8.01 26.32
N ILE A 624 27.87 -8.59 27.50
CA ILE A 624 26.79 -9.13 28.37
C ILE A 624 26.29 -8.07 29.37
N HIS A 625 26.92 -6.90 29.44
CA HIS A 625 26.56 -5.85 30.39
C HIS A 625 26.51 -4.47 29.73
N SER A 626 25.40 -4.20 28.95
CA SER A 626 24.93 -2.82 28.75
C SER A 626 23.47 -2.82 28.29
#